data_fcba1aa40d9dbdff935c8a07f0d50562
#
_entry.id   fcba1aa40d9dbdff935c8a07f0d50562
#
_cell.length_a   1.000
_cell.length_b   1.000
_cell.length_c   1.000
_cell.angle_alpha   90.00
_cell.angle_beta   90.00
_cell.angle_gamma   90.00
#
_symmetry.space_group_name_H-M   'P 1'
#
loop_
_entity.id
_entity.type
_entity.pdbx_description
1 polymer ?
#
loop_
_entity_poly.entity_id
_entity_poly.type
_entity_poly.pdbx_seq_one_letter_code
_entity_poly.pdbx_strand_id
1 'polypeptide(L)'
;KIKAVLQEKDSVGITHNEINQVFKDSRGLVWIATRGGLNIYNVKSGKVKGLSDVMPDNGGIIAGVAEDNSGDMWVTSARQLIHLNVTKGDTGEYQFVPHVYNDKDGLQNCDFNLRSIRELNNGAILLGGLYGINVFSPENVRYNKLLPKVLFTGLSLFNKEIQVGERVDGRVLLPESLNRIGKLTL
;
A
#
# COMPACT_ATOMS: atom_id res chain seq x y z
N LYS A 1 -13.08 -12.39 32.41
CA LYS A 1 -12.24 -11.32 32.94
C LYS A 1 -11.56 -10.62 31.76
N ILE A 2 -11.70 -9.31 31.63
CA ILE A 2 -10.97 -8.48 30.64
C ILE A 2 -9.49 -8.49 31.06
N LYS A 3 -8.59 -8.84 30.13
CA LYS A 3 -7.16 -9.03 30.44
C LYS A 3 -6.28 -7.85 30.07
N ALA A 4 -6.60 -7.14 29.01
CA ALA A 4 -5.78 -6.05 28.49
C ALA A 4 -6.60 -5.01 27.77
N VAL A 5 -6.10 -3.78 27.77
CA VAL A 5 -6.51 -2.70 26.89
C VAL A 5 -5.24 -2.21 26.18
N LEU A 6 -5.24 -2.18 24.86
CA LEU A 6 -4.14 -1.68 24.03
C LEU A 6 -4.57 -0.31 23.48
N GLN A 7 -3.73 0.70 23.67
CA GLN A 7 -4.00 2.08 23.27
C GLN A 7 -2.84 2.64 22.44
N GLU A 8 -3.12 3.71 21.69
CA GLU A 8 -2.14 4.44 20.89
C GLU A 8 -0.95 4.97 21.72
N LYS A 9 -1.17 5.29 22.98
CA LYS A 9 -0.15 5.82 23.90
C LYS A 9 0.78 4.77 24.47
N ASP A 10 0.48 3.50 24.27
CA ASP A 10 1.31 2.42 24.79
C ASP A 10 2.60 2.32 23.95
N SER A 11 3.72 2.00 24.58
CA SER A 11 5.02 1.81 23.91
C SER A 11 4.98 0.69 22.84
N VAL A 12 4.01 -0.21 22.94
CA VAL A 12 3.71 -1.28 21.98
C VAL A 12 2.19 -1.27 21.76
N GLY A 13 1.66 -0.15 21.32
CA GLY A 13 0.23 0.08 21.15
C GLY A 13 -0.22 -0.03 19.69
N ILE A 14 -1.48 0.25 19.49
CA ILE A 14 -2.11 0.38 18.17
C ILE A 14 -1.88 1.79 17.60
N THR A 15 -1.98 1.94 16.29
CA THR A 15 -1.72 3.22 15.60
C THR A 15 -2.75 4.32 15.89
N HIS A 16 -3.95 3.97 16.34
CA HIS A 16 -5.01 4.93 16.72
C HIS A 16 -6.09 4.25 17.56
N ASN A 17 -6.70 4.99 18.49
CA ASN A 17 -7.73 4.46 19.39
C ASN A 17 -9.09 4.24 18.73
N GLU A 18 -9.37 4.87 17.59
CA GLU A 18 -10.61 4.67 16.83
C GLU A 18 -10.47 3.45 15.93
N ILE A 19 -11.16 2.37 16.30
CA ILE A 19 -11.11 1.08 15.62
C ILE A 19 -12.27 1.00 14.63
N ASN A 20 -11.94 0.82 13.36
CA ASN A 20 -12.92 0.68 12.28
C ASN A 20 -13.35 -0.78 12.11
N GLN A 21 -12.40 -1.72 12.17
CA GLN A 21 -12.69 -3.15 12.05
C GLN A 21 -11.65 -3.98 12.80
N VAL A 22 -12.10 -5.11 13.34
CA VAL A 22 -11.26 -6.20 13.84
C VAL A 22 -11.57 -7.44 13.01
N PHE A 23 -10.55 -8.06 12.43
CA PHE A 23 -10.66 -9.24 11.59
C PHE A 23 -9.65 -10.29 12.02
N LYS A 24 -10.06 -11.55 12.18
CA LYS A 24 -9.16 -12.67 12.46
C LYS A 24 -8.96 -13.47 11.18
N ASP A 25 -7.73 -13.60 10.74
CA ASP A 25 -7.40 -14.37 9.55
C ASP A 25 -7.30 -15.89 9.83
N SER A 26 -7.14 -16.66 8.76
CA SER A 26 -7.00 -18.12 8.79
C SER A 26 -5.77 -18.59 9.59
N ARG A 27 -4.71 -17.78 9.66
CA ARG A 27 -3.47 -18.05 10.41
C ARG A 27 -3.61 -17.77 11.91
N GLY A 28 -4.70 -17.12 12.31
CA GLY A 28 -4.98 -16.73 13.69
C GLY A 28 -4.38 -15.38 14.09
N LEU A 29 -3.90 -14.58 13.16
CA LEU A 29 -3.55 -13.19 13.37
C LEU A 29 -4.82 -12.34 13.44
N VAL A 30 -4.82 -11.33 14.29
CA VAL A 30 -5.93 -10.39 14.39
C VAL A 30 -5.51 -9.06 13.76
N TRP A 31 -6.18 -8.71 12.68
CA TRP A 31 -5.98 -7.46 11.94
C TRP A 31 -6.87 -6.38 12.55
N ILE A 32 -6.30 -5.21 12.82
CA ILE A 32 -6.99 -4.10 13.46
C ILE A 32 -6.88 -2.89 12.55
N ALA A 33 -7.96 -2.61 11.83
CA ALA A 33 -8.11 -1.43 11.00
C ALA A 33 -8.49 -0.25 11.88
N THR A 34 -7.72 0.83 11.81
CA THR A 34 -7.92 2.03 12.61
C THR A 34 -7.99 3.29 11.75
N ARG A 35 -8.35 4.41 12.36
CA ARG A 35 -8.29 5.71 11.71
C ARG A 35 -6.86 6.18 11.40
N GLY A 36 -5.86 5.63 12.06
CA GLY A 36 -4.45 6.02 11.91
C GLY A 36 -3.56 4.89 11.34
N GLY A 37 -4.12 3.85 10.74
CA GLY A 37 -3.34 2.78 10.11
C GLY A 37 -3.86 1.38 10.37
N LEU A 38 -3.09 0.41 9.87
CA LEU A 38 -3.35 -1.01 10.01
C LEU A 38 -2.39 -1.63 11.02
N ASN A 39 -2.92 -2.48 11.90
CA ASN A 39 -2.13 -3.19 12.90
C ASN A 39 -2.43 -4.68 12.84
N ILE A 40 -1.47 -5.48 13.31
CA ILE A 40 -1.63 -6.91 13.54
C ILE A 40 -1.39 -7.20 15.01
N TYR A 41 -2.31 -7.89 15.63
CA TYR A 41 -2.15 -8.44 16.96
C TYR A 41 -1.96 -9.96 16.88
N ASN A 42 -0.84 -10.43 17.38
CA ASN A 42 -0.55 -11.85 17.48
C ASN A 42 -1.03 -12.36 18.83
N VAL A 43 -2.13 -13.14 18.82
CA VAL A 43 -2.78 -13.66 20.03
C VAL A 43 -1.85 -14.56 20.84
N LYS A 44 -0.93 -15.30 20.19
CA LYS A 44 -0.01 -16.23 20.87
C LYS A 44 1.08 -15.50 21.65
N SER A 45 1.67 -14.46 21.05
CA SER A 45 2.76 -13.69 21.67
C SER A 45 2.25 -12.49 22.47
N GLY A 46 0.98 -12.08 22.30
CA GLY A 46 0.42 -10.87 22.88
C GLY A 46 0.99 -9.56 22.30
N LYS A 47 1.73 -9.63 21.19
CA LYS A 47 2.38 -8.46 20.58
C LYS A 47 1.50 -7.82 19.51
N VAL A 48 1.56 -6.50 19.44
CA VAL A 48 1.01 -5.69 18.35
C VAL A 48 2.15 -5.22 17.45
N LYS A 49 1.92 -5.19 16.14
CA LYS A 49 2.79 -4.56 15.13
C LYS A 49 1.95 -3.66 14.26
N GLY A 50 2.29 -2.37 14.18
CA GLY A 50 1.77 -1.47 13.15
C GLY A 50 2.40 -1.79 11.79
N LEU A 51 1.66 -1.54 10.72
CA LEU A 51 2.10 -1.77 9.33
C LEU A 51 2.27 -0.46 8.55
N SER A 52 2.53 0.66 9.23
CA SER A 52 2.70 1.96 8.59
C SER A 52 3.85 2.01 7.58
N ASP A 53 4.90 1.22 7.83
CA ASP A 53 6.06 1.06 6.95
C ASP A 53 5.77 0.26 5.67
N VAL A 54 4.70 -0.52 5.67
CA VAL A 54 4.26 -1.35 4.54
C VAL A 54 3.15 -0.68 3.75
N MET A 55 2.34 0.15 4.43
CA MET A 55 1.18 0.78 3.82
C MET A 55 1.55 2.04 3.03
N PRO A 56 0.89 2.33 1.89
CA PRO A 56 1.04 3.60 1.20
C PRO A 56 0.65 4.75 2.13
N ASP A 57 1.29 5.90 1.98
CA ASP A 57 1.02 7.14 2.74
C ASP A 57 1.02 6.94 4.26
N ASN A 58 1.89 6.04 4.78
CA ASN A 58 1.97 5.65 6.20
C ASN A 58 0.65 5.09 6.77
N GLY A 59 -0.24 4.58 5.89
CA GLY A 59 -1.43 3.85 6.27
C GLY A 59 -2.72 4.66 6.33
N GLY A 60 -2.72 5.88 6.82
CA GLY A 60 -3.92 6.72 6.90
C GLY A 60 -5.15 6.00 7.50
N ILE A 61 -6.36 6.39 7.07
CA ILE A 61 -7.60 5.75 7.51
C ILE A 61 -7.76 4.40 6.81
N ILE A 62 -7.80 3.32 7.57
CA ILE A 62 -8.14 1.98 7.06
C ILE A 62 -9.63 1.72 7.32
N ALA A 63 -10.38 1.55 6.24
CA ALA A 63 -11.82 1.36 6.32
C ALA A 63 -12.22 -0.08 6.62
N GLY A 64 -11.51 -1.05 6.05
CA GLY A 64 -11.81 -2.45 6.25
C GLY A 64 -10.73 -3.42 5.75
N VAL A 65 -10.87 -4.68 6.13
CA VAL A 65 -9.94 -5.77 5.83
C VAL A 65 -10.72 -7.04 5.52
N ALA A 66 -10.30 -7.79 4.51
CA ALA A 66 -10.77 -9.15 4.24
C ALA A 66 -9.59 -10.03 3.82
N GLU A 67 -9.69 -11.34 4.04
CA GLU A 67 -8.76 -12.36 3.58
C GLU A 67 -9.35 -13.04 2.34
N ASP A 68 -8.52 -13.39 1.37
CA ASP A 68 -8.93 -14.21 0.24
C ASP A 68 -8.55 -15.69 0.42
N ASN A 69 -9.00 -16.53 -0.52
CA ASN A 69 -8.74 -17.98 -0.50
C ASN A 69 -7.25 -18.36 -0.57
N SER A 70 -6.38 -17.45 -1.00
CA SER A 70 -4.93 -17.64 -1.01
C SER A 70 -4.29 -17.30 0.34
N GLY A 71 -5.05 -16.68 1.24
CA GLY A 71 -4.57 -16.17 2.51
C GLY A 71 -3.94 -14.78 2.40
N ASP A 72 -4.06 -14.11 1.26
CA ASP A 72 -3.65 -12.73 1.10
C ASP A 72 -4.71 -11.77 1.64
N MET A 73 -4.30 -10.57 2.01
CA MET A 73 -5.19 -9.61 2.65
C MET A 73 -5.56 -8.49 1.70
N TRP A 74 -6.84 -8.16 1.66
CA TRP A 74 -7.39 -7.03 0.92
C TRP A 74 -7.83 -5.95 1.90
N VAL A 75 -7.27 -4.75 1.74
CA VAL A 75 -7.42 -3.65 2.69
C VAL A 75 -7.99 -2.44 1.97
N THR A 76 -9.10 -1.90 2.44
CA THR A 76 -9.64 -0.64 1.94
C THR A 76 -9.14 0.53 2.79
N SER A 77 -8.58 1.53 2.13
CA SER A 77 -8.30 2.85 2.69
C SER A 77 -9.25 3.89 2.10
N ALA A 78 -8.99 5.20 2.24
CA ALA A 78 -9.93 6.23 1.79
C ALA A 78 -10.39 6.01 0.32
N ARG A 79 -9.47 5.96 -0.65
CA ARG A 79 -9.78 5.79 -2.09
C ARG A 79 -8.98 4.70 -2.76
N GLN A 80 -8.39 3.82 -1.99
CA GLN A 80 -7.49 2.80 -2.48
C GLN A 80 -7.90 1.44 -1.95
N LEU A 81 -7.69 0.44 -2.79
CA LEU A 81 -7.70 -0.96 -2.39
C LEU A 81 -6.25 -1.43 -2.40
N ILE A 82 -5.83 -2.02 -1.30
CA ILE A 82 -4.47 -2.50 -1.12
C ILE A 82 -4.52 -4.01 -0.98
N HIS A 83 -3.88 -4.72 -1.90
CA HIS A 83 -3.63 -6.14 -1.79
C HIS A 83 -2.30 -6.36 -1.09
N LEU A 84 -2.31 -7.02 0.04
CA LEU A 84 -1.12 -7.40 0.77
C LEU A 84 -0.86 -8.89 0.56
N ASN A 85 0.17 -9.20 -0.23
CA ASN A 85 0.68 -10.56 -0.25
C ASN A 85 1.31 -10.87 1.10
N VAL A 86 0.88 -11.96 1.71
CA VAL A 86 1.32 -12.37 3.04
C VAL A 86 2.13 -13.65 2.95
N THR A 87 3.43 -13.54 3.17
CA THR A 87 4.34 -14.69 3.16
C THR A 87 4.97 -14.89 4.53
N LYS A 88 5.33 -16.11 4.84
CA LYS A 88 6.05 -16.43 6.07
C LYS A 88 7.52 -16.61 5.73
N GLY A 89 8.38 -15.77 6.31
CA GLY A 89 9.83 -15.87 6.16
C GLY A 89 10.43 -17.08 6.91
N ASP A 90 11.68 -17.37 6.62
CA ASP A 90 12.44 -18.49 7.23
C ASP A 90 12.56 -18.37 8.76
N THR A 91 12.55 -17.14 9.28
CA THR A 91 12.55 -16.83 10.72
C THR A 91 11.21 -17.07 11.40
N GLY A 92 10.17 -17.39 10.64
CA GLY A 92 8.80 -17.55 11.11
C GLY A 92 8.01 -16.23 11.22
N GLU A 93 8.61 -15.10 10.89
CA GLU A 93 7.96 -13.81 10.82
C GLU A 93 7.19 -13.65 9.50
N TYR A 94 6.10 -12.88 9.54
CA TYR A 94 5.32 -12.56 8.35
C TYR A 94 5.90 -11.35 7.63
N GLN A 95 6.01 -11.48 6.31
CA GLN A 95 6.38 -10.43 5.37
C GLN A 95 5.14 -10.01 4.57
N PHE A 96 5.06 -8.73 4.27
CA PHE A 96 3.92 -8.14 3.59
C PHE A 96 4.41 -7.33 2.39
N VAL A 97 3.86 -7.64 1.22
CA VAL A 97 4.17 -6.90 -0.02
C VAL A 97 2.89 -6.22 -0.50
N PRO A 98 2.81 -4.89 -0.46
CA PRO A 98 1.62 -4.15 -0.87
C PRO A 98 1.56 -3.96 -2.39
N HIS A 99 0.35 -4.06 -2.94
CA HIS A 99 -0.01 -3.65 -4.29
C HIS A 99 -1.24 -2.76 -4.20
N VAL A 100 -1.17 -1.57 -4.77
CA VAL A 100 -2.19 -0.53 -4.62
C VAL A 100 -3.01 -0.39 -5.88
N TYR A 101 -4.33 -0.36 -5.73
CA TYR A 101 -5.30 -0.13 -6.79
C TYR A 101 -6.13 1.11 -6.48
N ASN A 102 -6.55 1.81 -7.52
CA ASN A 102 -7.35 3.03 -7.44
C ASN A 102 -8.39 3.10 -8.58
N ASP A 103 -8.97 4.26 -8.82
CA ASP A 103 -9.96 4.50 -9.87
C ASP A 103 -9.46 4.18 -11.29
N LYS A 104 -8.16 4.29 -11.56
CA LYS A 104 -7.55 3.93 -12.85
C LYS A 104 -7.55 2.43 -13.10
N ASP A 105 -7.67 1.64 -12.04
CA ASP A 105 -7.75 0.18 -12.07
C ASP A 105 -9.21 -0.33 -12.08
N GLY A 106 -10.19 0.59 -12.18
CA GLY A 106 -11.61 0.27 -12.25
C GLY A 106 -12.37 0.32 -10.92
N LEU A 107 -11.73 0.83 -9.87
CA LEU A 107 -12.43 1.09 -8.61
C LEU A 107 -13.30 2.36 -8.72
N GLN A 108 -14.36 2.43 -7.91
CA GLN A 108 -15.12 3.64 -7.78
C GLN A 108 -14.25 4.79 -7.24
N ASN A 109 -14.36 5.98 -7.85
CA ASN A 109 -13.61 7.16 -7.41
C ASN A 109 -14.30 7.83 -6.21
N CYS A 110 -14.34 7.15 -5.09
CA CYS A 110 -14.91 7.65 -3.84
C CYS A 110 -14.33 6.91 -2.65
N ASP A 111 -14.65 7.39 -1.46
CA ASP A 111 -14.25 6.74 -0.22
C ASP A 111 -15.01 5.43 -0.02
N PHE A 112 -14.31 4.41 0.45
CA PHE A 112 -14.92 3.16 0.88
C PHE A 112 -15.55 3.31 2.25
N ASN A 113 -16.73 2.73 2.42
CA ASN A 113 -17.43 2.72 3.70
C ASN A 113 -16.72 1.80 4.70
N LEU A 114 -16.80 2.18 5.98
CA LEU A 114 -16.21 1.37 7.05
C LEU A 114 -16.83 -0.02 7.07
N ARG A 115 -15.98 -1.04 7.20
CA ARG A 115 -16.37 -2.48 7.26
C ARG A 115 -17.10 -2.99 6.02
N SER A 116 -17.07 -2.27 4.91
CA SER A 116 -17.75 -2.63 3.66
C SER A 116 -16.86 -3.40 2.71
N ILE A 117 -16.06 -4.31 3.23
CA ILE A 117 -15.28 -5.27 2.45
C ILE A 117 -15.55 -6.68 2.96
N ARG A 118 -15.74 -7.63 2.03
CA ARG A 118 -15.99 -9.03 2.39
C ARG A 118 -15.67 -9.97 1.26
N GLU A 119 -15.10 -11.12 1.60
CA GLU A 119 -15.06 -12.28 0.73
C GLU A 119 -16.43 -12.95 0.68
N LEU A 120 -16.87 -13.32 -0.51
CA LEU A 120 -18.09 -14.08 -0.77
C LEU A 120 -17.77 -15.58 -0.83
N ASN A 121 -18.81 -16.43 -0.71
CA ASN A 121 -18.66 -17.89 -0.69
C ASN A 121 -18.02 -18.45 -2.00
N ASN A 122 -18.06 -17.71 -3.09
CA ASN A 122 -17.43 -18.08 -4.36
C ASN A 122 -15.99 -17.54 -4.49
N GLY A 123 -15.41 -16.97 -3.44
CA GLY A 123 -14.06 -16.40 -3.42
C GLY A 123 -13.94 -14.98 -3.99
N ALA A 124 -15.03 -14.39 -4.50
CA ALA A 124 -15.00 -13.01 -4.95
C ALA A 124 -14.94 -12.05 -3.76
N ILE A 125 -14.26 -10.93 -3.93
CA ILE A 125 -14.24 -9.83 -2.95
C ILE A 125 -15.26 -8.77 -3.36
N LEU A 126 -16.06 -8.35 -2.39
CA LEU A 126 -17.04 -7.27 -2.52
C LEU A 126 -16.60 -6.08 -1.69
N LEU A 127 -16.62 -4.89 -2.29
CA LEU A 127 -16.31 -3.61 -1.66
C LEU A 127 -17.50 -2.67 -1.75
N GLY A 128 -17.84 -2.01 -0.67
CA GLY A 128 -18.87 -0.96 -0.64
C GLY A 128 -18.26 0.43 -0.48
N GLY A 129 -18.72 1.37 -1.25
CA GLY A 129 -18.34 2.78 -1.15
C GLY A 129 -19.51 3.71 -1.37
N LEU A 130 -19.27 5.01 -1.46
CA LEU A 130 -20.32 6.03 -1.57
C LEU A 130 -21.09 5.96 -2.90
N TYR A 131 -20.49 5.40 -3.96
CA TYR A 131 -21.11 5.33 -5.30
C TYR A 131 -21.47 3.91 -5.72
N GLY A 132 -21.67 3.01 -4.77
CA GLY A 132 -22.08 1.64 -5.04
C GLY A 132 -21.07 0.60 -4.57
N ILE A 133 -20.95 -0.48 -5.35
CA ILE A 133 -20.09 -1.63 -5.00
C ILE A 133 -19.13 -1.96 -6.14
N ASN A 134 -17.95 -2.45 -5.76
CA ASN A 134 -17.06 -3.19 -6.65
C ASN A 134 -17.10 -4.67 -6.28
N VAL A 135 -17.07 -5.55 -7.26
CA VAL A 135 -16.96 -7.00 -7.09
C VAL A 135 -15.89 -7.51 -8.03
N PHE A 136 -14.96 -8.30 -7.54
CA PHE A 136 -13.91 -8.89 -8.35
C PHE A 136 -13.44 -10.24 -7.78
N SER A 137 -12.86 -11.08 -8.63
CA SER A 137 -12.19 -12.32 -8.22
C SER A 137 -10.70 -12.05 -8.05
N PRO A 138 -10.10 -12.26 -6.86
CA PRO A 138 -8.68 -12.03 -6.59
C PRO A 138 -7.75 -12.70 -7.59
N GLU A 139 -8.07 -13.92 -8.03
CA GLU A 139 -7.33 -14.70 -9.02
C GLU A 139 -7.21 -14.04 -10.40
N ASN A 140 -8.15 -13.15 -10.74
CA ASN A 140 -8.17 -12.41 -12.01
C ASN A 140 -7.44 -11.06 -11.94
N VAL A 141 -7.02 -10.65 -10.75
CA VAL A 141 -6.28 -9.40 -10.57
C VAL A 141 -4.82 -9.62 -10.99
N ARG A 142 -4.39 -8.87 -12.00
CA ARG A 142 -3.04 -8.99 -12.57
C ARG A 142 -2.23 -7.75 -12.24
N TYR A 143 -0.99 -7.96 -11.80
CA TYR A 143 -0.04 -6.87 -11.64
C TYR A 143 0.66 -6.59 -12.96
N ASN A 144 0.82 -5.32 -13.27
CA ASN A 144 1.73 -4.92 -14.34
C ASN A 144 3.17 -5.10 -13.85
N LYS A 145 3.84 -6.15 -14.32
CA LYS A 145 5.25 -6.45 -13.98
C LYS A 145 6.24 -5.67 -14.82
N LEU A 146 5.76 -4.92 -15.82
CA LEU A 146 6.63 -4.10 -16.67
C LEU A 146 7.06 -2.86 -15.90
N LEU A 147 8.33 -2.80 -15.55
CA LEU A 147 8.92 -1.58 -14.99
C LEU A 147 8.94 -0.51 -16.09
N PRO A 148 8.38 0.68 -15.84
CA PRO A 148 8.47 1.76 -16.81
C PRO A 148 9.93 2.15 -16.99
N LYS A 149 10.37 2.33 -18.26
CA LYS A 149 11.66 2.92 -18.53
C LYS A 149 11.57 4.43 -18.26
N VAL A 150 12.36 4.89 -17.30
CA VAL A 150 12.54 6.33 -17.08
C VAL A 150 13.55 6.82 -18.12
N LEU A 151 13.14 7.81 -18.91
CA LEU A 151 13.98 8.48 -19.86
C LEU A 151 14.05 9.97 -19.52
N PHE A 152 15.24 10.50 -19.46
CA PHE A 152 15.43 11.94 -19.33
C PHE A 152 15.27 12.59 -20.70
N THR A 153 14.33 13.51 -20.84
CA THR A 153 14.00 14.15 -22.12
C THR A 153 14.71 15.49 -22.31
N GLY A 154 15.19 16.12 -21.24
CA GLY A 154 15.88 17.40 -21.30
C GLY A 154 16.58 17.74 -20.00
N LEU A 155 17.54 18.66 -20.08
CA LEU A 155 18.23 19.28 -18.97
C LEU A 155 17.96 20.79 -19.01
N SER A 156 17.47 21.35 -17.91
CA SER A 156 17.33 22.78 -17.76
C SER A 156 18.19 23.29 -16.60
N LEU A 157 18.93 24.37 -16.85
CA LEU A 157 19.71 25.06 -15.83
C LEU A 157 19.19 26.50 -15.72
N PHE A 158 18.76 26.93 -14.52
CA PHE A 158 18.14 28.24 -14.30
C PHE A 158 17.02 28.57 -15.31
N ASN A 159 16.11 27.63 -15.53
CA ASN A 159 14.99 27.68 -16.47
C ASN A 159 15.39 27.83 -17.97
N LYS A 160 16.67 27.70 -18.31
CA LYS A 160 17.15 27.62 -19.69
C LYS A 160 17.41 26.15 -20.05
N GLU A 161 16.82 25.70 -21.16
CA GLU A 161 17.08 24.36 -21.68
C GLU A 161 18.50 24.31 -22.28
N ILE A 162 19.26 23.28 -21.91
CA ILE A 162 20.64 23.04 -22.37
C ILE A 162 20.61 22.01 -23.48
N GLN A 163 21.12 22.39 -24.64
CA GLN A 163 21.22 21.49 -25.78
C GLN A 163 22.50 20.65 -25.74
N VAL A 164 22.44 19.46 -26.37
CA VAL A 164 23.62 18.59 -26.49
C VAL A 164 24.74 19.35 -27.25
N GLY A 165 25.93 19.38 -26.68
CA GLY A 165 27.09 20.10 -27.22
C GLY A 165 27.11 21.59 -26.92
N GLU A 166 26.09 22.16 -26.28
CA GLU A 166 26.07 23.59 -25.93
C GLU A 166 27.12 23.90 -24.85
N ARG A 167 27.80 25.05 -25.02
CA ARG A 167 28.73 25.54 -24.02
C ARG A 167 28.05 26.51 -23.07
N VAL A 168 28.11 26.20 -21.79
CA VAL A 168 27.67 27.06 -20.68
C VAL A 168 28.92 27.41 -19.88
N ASP A 169 29.21 28.68 -19.74
CA ASP A 169 30.41 29.20 -19.05
C ASP A 169 31.71 28.54 -19.52
N GLY A 170 31.82 28.33 -20.86
CA GLY A 170 32.99 27.76 -21.49
C GLY A 170 33.13 26.24 -21.44
N ARG A 171 32.20 25.56 -20.74
CA ARG A 171 32.17 24.09 -20.59
C ARG A 171 30.99 23.47 -21.32
N VAL A 172 31.18 22.30 -21.91
CA VAL A 172 30.06 21.48 -22.44
C VAL A 172 29.49 20.67 -21.30
N LEU A 173 28.30 21.06 -20.84
CA LEU A 173 27.62 20.37 -19.73
C LEU A 173 26.96 19.06 -20.20
N LEU A 174 26.47 19.04 -21.44
CA LEU A 174 25.76 17.92 -22.03
C LEU A 174 26.48 17.42 -23.29
N PRO A 175 27.55 16.61 -23.17
CA PRO A 175 28.33 16.17 -24.32
C PRO A 175 27.57 15.19 -25.22
N GLU A 176 26.62 14.47 -24.68
CA GLU A 176 25.73 13.57 -25.40
C GLU A 176 24.36 13.48 -24.70
N SER A 177 23.42 12.71 -25.26
CA SER A 177 22.05 12.55 -24.69
C SER A 177 22.09 12.08 -23.25
N LEU A 178 21.24 12.67 -22.39
CA LEU A 178 21.12 12.37 -20.96
C LEU A 178 20.98 10.87 -20.64
N ASN A 179 20.35 10.11 -21.55
CA ASN A 179 20.15 8.67 -21.35
C ASN A 179 21.40 7.83 -21.65
N ARG A 180 22.47 8.45 -22.15
CA ARG A 180 23.76 7.81 -22.43
C ARG A 180 24.85 8.24 -21.44
N ILE A 181 24.68 9.39 -20.81
CA ILE A 181 25.63 9.91 -19.83
C ILE A 181 25.52 9.10 -18.55
N GLY A 182 26.62 8.45 -18.14
CA GLY A 182 26.66 7.70 -16.88
C GLY A 182 26.76 8.60 -15.63
N LYS A 183 27.30 9.82 -15.79
CA LYS A 183 27.44 10.84 -14.72
C LYS A 183 27.38 12.22 -15.30
N LEU A 184 26.52 13.06 -14.77
CA LEU A 184 26.46 14.49 -15.06
C LEU A 184 27.15 15.27 -13.93
N THR A 185 28.02 16.20 -14.27
CA THR A 185 28.65 17.14 -13.31
C THR A 185 28.29 18.55 -13.73
N LEU A 186 27.61 19.27 -12.84
CA LEU A 186 27.22 20.68 -13.02
C LEU A 186 28.25 21.60 -12.41
#